data_779e04ab76384957d1f767485d239042
#
_entry.id   779e04ab76384957d1f767485d239042
#
_cell.length_a   1.000
_cell.length_b   1.000
_cell.length_c   1.000
_cell.angle_alpha   90.00
_cell.angle_beta   90.00
_cell.angle_gamma   90.00
#
_symmetry.space_group_name_H-M   'P 1'
#
loop_
_entity.id
_entity.type
_entity.pdbx_description
1 polymer ?
#
loop_
_entity_poly.entity_id
_entity_poly.type
_entity_poly.pdbx_seq_one_letter_code
_entity_poly.pdbx_strand_id
1 'polypeptide(L)'
;MAGGRRPAGGAEGEPGAKRARAGGEGGMAAAAAWAAFRALGSPARHVAPMVDGSELAFRMLCRRHGADCAYSPMIHARLFVENQKYRDSYFTTCGEDRPLMAQFCANEPATLLAAAQLLEDRVDMVDLNLGCPQRIAKRGNYGAFLMDDLQRVEAMVSLLSRELKVPVSCKIRIFPEDKPYTQTLAYAKMLERAGCQLLAVHGRTREQKRAADFRADWDAIRAVREHVEIPVLANGDVRHLRDARALMEYTGAVGVLSADPLLRHPGLFDDSVHDAEGNPTHKPWSCCDYAEEYLDLCIQYDTPHRIIVLHMYRFLGDWFKEHHDLREKFSKLHKHLKGEEKFALMREVCDELRERIKACGRSTPVPKLSERALARLEREEAVKAAKEEQDREAQALAEVDAMKARAEGAAVGAGGGGSGAEAATSAGDQGK
;
A
#
# COMPACT_ATOMS: atom_id res chain seq x y z
N MET A 1 -51.12 -20.73 43.93
CA MET A 1 -51.14 -19.29 44.21
C MET A 1 -49.72 -18.77 44.20
N ALA A 2 -49.52 -17.56 43.66
CA ALA A 2 -48.32 -16.78 43.46
C ALA A 2 -47.34 -17.34 42.37
N GLY A 3 -47.19 -16.83 41.24
CA GLY A 3 -47.32 -15.46 40.70
C GLY A 3 -45.93 -14.76 40.68
N GLY A 4 -44.97 -15.22 39.84
CA GLY A 4 -43.66 -14.65 39.66
C GLY A 4 -43.53 -14.03 38.25
N ARG A 5 -43.61 -12.70 38.17
CA ARG A 5 -43.41 -11.91 36.95
C ARG A 5 -41.92 -11.93 36.57
N ARG A 6 -41.59 -12.25 35.29
CA ARG A 6 -40.29 -11.98 34.67
C ARG A 6 -40.23 -10.49 34.28
N PRO A 7 -39.09 -9.80 34.50
CA PRO A 7 -38.90 -8.49 33.95
C PRO A 7 -38.58 -8.54 32.45
N ALA A 8 -39.10 -7.59 31.71
CA ALA A 8 -38.91 -7.36 30.29
C ALA A 8 -37.43 -7.07 29.96
N GLY A 9 -36.90 -7.73 28.95
CA GLY A 9 -35.60 -7.44 28.38
C GLY A 9 -35.60 -6.07 27.71
N GLY A 10 -34.64 -5.25 28.09
CA GLY A 10 -34.34 -4.00 27.41
C GLY A 10 -33.77 -4.26 26.02
N ALA A 11 -34.36 -3.58 25.05
CA ALA A 11 -33.81 -3.52 23.71
C ALA A 11 -32.51 -2.70 23.75
N GLU A 12 -31.40 -3.35 23.46
CA GLU A 12 -30.14 -2.67 23.21
C GLU A 12 -30.26 -1.89 21.88
N GLY A 13 -30.09 -0.58 21.97
CA GLY A 13 -30.21 0.32 20.86
C GLY A 13 -29.04 0.15 19.88
N GLU A 14 -29.36 0.05 18.62
CA GLU A 14 -28.38 0.14 17.53
C GLU A 14 -27.61 1.46 17.60
N PRO A 15 -26.26 1.45 17.40
CA PRO A 15 -25.49 2.68 17.43
C PRO A 15 -25.78 3.58 16.23
N GLY A 16 -26.46 4.68 16.51
CA GLY A 16 -26.29 5.96 15.84
C GLY A 16 -26.52 6.06 14.32
N ALA A 17 -27.63 5.56 13.80
CA ALA A 17 -28.14 6.07 12.52
C ALA A 17 -28.68 7.49 12.73
N LYS A 18 -27.89 8.53 12.42
CA LYS A 18 -28.42 9.90 12.28
C LYS A 18 -29.53 9.84 11.24
N ARG A 19 -30.78 10.18 11.67
CA ARG A 19 -31.95 10.30 10.79
C ARG A 19 -31.57 11.12 9.58
N ALA A 20 -31.62 10.50 8.40
CA ALA A 20 -31.52 11.18 7.11
C ALA A 20 -32.59 12.28 7.08
N ARG A 21 -32.16 13.52 6.87
CA ARG A 21 -33.08 14.62 6.56
C ARG A 21 -33.73 14.29 5.20
N ALA A 22 -34.93 13.84 5.23
CA ALA A 22 -35.73 13.60 4.03
C ALA A 22 -35.98 14.93 3.33
N GLY A 23 -35.67 15.00 2.01
CA GLY A 23 -36.22 16.01 1.12
C GLY A 23 -35.17 16.80 0.31
N GLY A 24 -34.48 16.13 -0.63
CA GLY A 24 -33.68 16.78 -1.67
C GLY A 24 -33.01 15.73 -2.56
N GLU A 25 -32.60 16.12 -3.76
CA GLU A 25 -31.89 15.24 -4.69
C GLU A 25 -30.68 14.53 -4.04
N GLY A 26 -29.95 15.19 -3.14
CA GLY A 26 -28.87 14.62 -2.38
C GLY A 26 -29.28 13.44 -1.48
N GLY A 27 -30.45 13.52 -0.83
CA GLY A 27 -30.95 12.44 0.03
C GLY A 27 -31.30 11.18 -0.75
N MET A 28 -31.86 11.34 -1.98
CA MET A 28 -32.16 10.20 -2.86
C MET A 28 -30.88 9.54 -3.39
N ALA A 29 -29.89 10.31 -3.78
CA ALA A 29 -28.59 9.78 -4.23
C ALA A 29 -27.86 9.00 -3.13
N ALA A 30 -27.85 9.52 -1.91
CA ALA A 30 -27.31 8.82 -0.75
C ALA A 30 -28.06 7.51 -0.44
N ALA A 31 -29.40 7.53 -0.50
CA ALA A 31 -30.21 6.33 -0.31
C ALA A 31 -29.93 5.26 -1.38
N ALA A 32 -29.73 5.66 -2.64
CA ALA A 32 -29.34 4.76 -3.72
C ALA A 32 -27.94 4.17 -3.50
N ALA A 33 -26.96 4.97 -3.03
CA ALA A 33 -25.62 4.52 -2.69
C ALA A 33 -25.63 3.45 -1.58
N TRP A 34 -26.41 3.67 -0.52
CA TRP A 34 -26.60 2.69 0.54
C TRP A 34 -27.35 1.44 0.08
N ALA A 35 -28.32 1.58 -0.82
CA ALA A 35 -29.02 0.44 -1.41
C ALA A 35 -28.04 -0.41 -2.25
N ALA A 36 -27.22 0.22 -3.08
CA ALA A 36 -26.17 -0.47 -3.86
C ALA A 36 -25.18 -1.20 -2.94
N PHE A 37 -24.70 -0.56 -1.87
CA PHE A 37 -23.78 -1.19 -0.91
C PHE A 37 -24.42 -2.40 -0.19
N ARG A 38 -25.70 -2.29 0.21
CA ARG A 38 -26.44 -3.43 0.79
C ARG A 38 -26.67 -4.55 -0.22
N ALA A 39 -26.91 -4.24 -1.48
CA ALA A 39 -27.05 -5.25 -2.53
C ALA A 39 -25.78 -6.08 -2.74
N LEU A 40 -24.60 -5.52 -2.44
CA LEU A 40 -23.33 -6.25 -2.39
C LEU A 40 -23.18 -7.15 -1.15
N GLY A 41 -24.14 -7.19 -0.23
CA GLY A 41 -24.06 -7.89 1.04
C GLY A 41 -23.40 -7.08 2.16
N SER A 42 -23.24 -5.77 2.00
CA SER A 42 -22.55 -4.88 2.96
C SER A 42 -21.14 -5.35 3.33
N PRO A 43 -20.25 -5.58 2.36
CA PRO A 43 -18.95 -6.17 2.60
C PRO A 43 -18.06 -5.25 3.47
N ALA A 44 -17.45 -5.81 4.52
CA ALA A 44 -16.60 -5.06 5.44
C ALA A 44 -15.09 -5.26 5.17
N ARG A 45 -14.70 -6.37 4.57
CA ARG A 45 -13.31 -6.82 4.42
C ARG A 45 -12.95 -6.91 2.94
N HIS A 46 -12.13 -5.97 2.46
CA HIS A 46 -11.86 -5.85 1.03
C HIS A 46 -10.40 -6.13 0.69
N VAL A 47 -10.18 -6.95 -0.35
CA VAL A 47 -8.87 -7.05 -1.01
C VAL A 47 -8.67 -5.79 -1.85
N ALA A 48 -7.69 -4.97 -1.49
CA ALA A 48 -7.40 -3.73 -2.22
C ALA A 48 -6.90 -3.99 -3.66
N PRO A 49 -7.11 -3.05 -4.60
CA PRO A 49 -6.58 -3.16 -5.95
C PRO A 49 -5.04 -3.09 -5.95
N MET A 50 -4.39 -4.08 -6.55
CA MET A 50 -2.94 -4.19 -6.61
C MET A 50 -2.49 -4.65 -8.00
N VAL A 51 -1.68 -3.83 -8.67
CA VAL A 51 -1.01 -4.24 -9.91
C VAL A 51 -0.09 -5.43 -9.60
N ASP A 52 -0.19 -6.50 -10.39
CA ASP A 52 0.53 -7.76 -10.17
C ASP A 52 0.31 -8.36 -8.76
N GLY A 53 -0.86 -8.18 -8.17
CA GLY A 53 -1.11 -8.63 -6.80
C GLY A 53 -2.56 -8.92 -6.43
N SER A 54 -3.55 -8.53 -7.24
CA SER A 54 -4.96 -8.86 -7.01
C SER A 54 -5.61 -9.53 -8.23
N GLU A 55 -4.89 -10.42 -8.89
CA GLU A 55 -5.41 -11.28 -9.95
C GLU A 55 -6.37 -12.34 -9.38
N LEU A 56 -7.06 -13.05 -10.26
CA LEU A 56 -8.14 -13.97 -9.89
C LEU A 56 -7.73 -15.00 -8.84
N ALA A 57 -6.62 -15.71 -9.02
CA ALA A 57 -6.19 -16.75 -8.07
C ALA A 57 -5.98 -16.18 -6.66
N PHE A 58 -5.34 -15.01 -6.55
CA PHE A 58 -5.11 -14.36 -5.26
C PHE A 58 -6.41 -13.84 -4.63
N ARG A 59 -7.33 -13.27 -5.41
CA ARG A 59 -8.63 -12.86 -4.88
C ARG A 59 -9.40 -14.05 -4.32
N MET A 60 -9.41 -15.17 -5.04
CA MET A 60 -10.08 -16.40 -4.59
C MET A 60 -9.43 -16.98 -3.32
N LEU A 61 -8.09 -16.93 -3.21
CA LEU A 61 -7.40 -17.28 -1.97
C LEU A 61 -7.88 -16.42 -0.80
N CYS A 62 -7.87 -15.09 -0.96
CA CYS A 62 -8.31 -14.18 0.10
C CYS A 62 -9.79 -14.38 0.46
N ARG A 63 -10.66 -14.71 -0.50
CA ARG A 63 -12.08 -15.02 -0.24
C ARG A 63 -12.26 -16.26 0.60
N ARG A 64 -11.50 -17.31 0.34
CA ARG A 64 -11.49 -18.53 1.17
C ARG A 64 -11.07 -18.26 2.61
N HIS A 65 -10.30 -17.15 2.79
CA HIS A 65 -9.76 -16.71 4.06
C HIS A 65 -10.39 -15.39 4.55
N GLY A 66 -11.71 -15.23 4.38
CA GLY A 66 -12.51 -14.24 5.07
C GLY A 66 -12.58 -12.85 4.42
N ALA A 67 -12.09 -12.66 3.19
CA ALA A 67 -12.36 -11.44 2.44
C ALA A 67 -13.78 -11.46 1.85
N ASP A 68 -14.58 -10.44 2.15
CA ASP A 68 -15.97 -10.34 1.68
C ASP A 68 -16.04 -9.85 0.23
N CYS A 69 -15.14 -8.96 -0.17
CA CYS A 69 -15.13 -8.30 -1.47
C CYS A 69 -13.69 -8.14 -1.98
N ALA A 70 -13.52 -8.07 -3.29
CA ALA A 70 -12.22 -7.87 -3.89
C ALA A 70 -12.25 -6.86 -5.04
N TYR A 71 -11.10 -6.20 -5.25
CA TYR A 71 -10.84 -5.35 -6.40
C TYR A 71 -9.97 -6.10 -7.42
N SER A 72 -10.24 -5.86 -8.71
CA SER A 72 -9.30 -6.25 -9.77
C SER A 72 -7.96 -5.52 -9.61
N PRO A 73 -6.89 -5.96 -10.30
CA PRO A 73 -5.75 -5.09 -10.55
C PRO A 73 -6.19 -3.78 -11.20
N MET A 74 -5.41 -2.71 -11.03
CA MET A 74 -5.69 -1.42 -11.69
C MET A 74 -5.53 -1.55 -13.21
N ILE A 75 -6.63 -1.47 -13.94
CA ILE A 75 -6.73 -1.62 -15.38
C ILE A 75 -6.51 -0.27 -16.06
N HIS A 76 -5.65 -0.21 -17.08
CA HIS A 76 -5.47 1.02 -17.86
C HIS A 76 -6.57 1.12 -18.92
N ALA A 77 -7.50 2.07 -18.78
CA ALA A 77 -8.72 2.17 -19.59
C ALA A 77 -8.42 2.20 -21.12
N ARG A 78 -7.51 3.04 -21.57
CA ARG A 78 -7.15 3.12 -22.99
C ARG A 78 -6.60 1.80 -23.54
N LEU A 79 -5.68 1.15 -22.83
CA LEU A 79 -5.15 -0.15 -23.26
C LEU A 79 -6.23 -1.22 -23.27
N PHE A 80 -7.18 -1.12 -22.36
CA PHE A 80 -8.31 -2.06 -22.28
C PHE A 80 -9.26 -1.92 -23.46
N VAL A 81 -9.48 -0.70 -23.96
CA VAL A 81 -10.28 -0.46 -25.17
C VAL A 81 -9.52 -0.88 -26.42
N GLU A 82 -8.25 -0.48 -26.57
CA GLU A 82 -7.51 -0.59 -27.81
C GLU A 82 -6.88 -1.99 -28.03
N ASN A 83 -6.62 -2.78 -26.97
CA ASN A 83 -5.82 -3.99 -27.07
C ASN A 83 -6.53 -5.22 -26.47
N GLN A 84 -7.02 -6.11 -27.36
CA GLN A 84 -7.70 -7.34 -26.98
C GLN A 84 -6.81 -8.26 -26.12
N LYS A 85 -5.53 -8.42 -26.48
CA LYS A 85 -4.59 -9.28 -25.71
C LYS A 85 -4.38 -8.75 -24.31
N TYR A 86 -4.34 -7.42 -24.14
CA TYR A 86 -4.29 -6.79 -22.82
C TYR A 86 -5.56 -7.11 -22.01
N ARG A 87 -6.75 -6.98 -22.61
CA ARG A 87 -8.03 -7.33 -21.95
C ARG A 87 -8.01 -8.75 -21.42
N ASP A 88 -7.70 -9.70 -22.31
CA ASP A 88 -7.76 -11.14 -21.99
C ASP A 88 -6.75 -11.55 -20.93
N SER A 89 -5.57 -10.90 -20.90
CA SER A 89 -4.52 -11.20 -19.92
C SER A 89 -4.65 -10.46 -18.59
N TYR A 90 -5.32 -9.30 -18.59
CA TYR A 90 -5.30 -8.40 -17.43
C TYR A 90 -6.57 -8.47 -16.58
N PHE A 91 -7.69 -8.88 -17.16
CA PHE A 91 -8.95 -9.05 -16.45
C PHE A 91 -9.48 -10.48 -16.62
N THR A 92 -9.36 -11.25 -15.55
CA THR A 92 -9.95 -12.59 -15.41
C THR A 92 -10.87 -12.62 -14.19
N THR A 93 -11.96 -13.38 -14.26
CA THR A 93 -12.92 -13.58 -13.17
C THR A 93 -13.66 -14.91 -13.37
N CYS A 94 -14.29 -15.41 -12.31
CA CYS A 94 -15.18 -16.59 -12.34
C CYS A 94 -16.50 -16.28 -11.63
N GLY A 95 -17.43 -17.22 -11.64
CA GLY A 95 -18.77 -17.06 -11.05
C GLY A 95 -18.75 -16.77 -9.55
N GLU A 96 -17.78 -17.34 -8.82
CA GLU A 96 -17.63 -17.20 -7.37
C GLU A 96 -16.83 -15.96 -6.95
N ASP A 97 -16.19 -15.25 -7.91
CA ASP A 97 -15.40 -14.05 -7.63
C ASP A 97 -16.31 -12.81 -7.51
N ARG A 98 -17.25 -12.87 -6.56
CA ARG A 98 -18.26 -11.84 -6.28
C ARG A 98 -18.36 -11.56 -4.78
N PRO A 99 -18.68 -10.32 -4.36
CA PRO A 99 -18.71 -9.07 -5.14
C PRO A 99 -17.35 -8.68 -5.68
N LEU A 100 -17.27 -8.23 -6.95
CA LEU A 100 -16.04 -7.81 -7.63
C LEU A 100 -16.13 -6.36 -8.09
N MET A 101 -15.12 -5.57 -7.73
CA MET A 101 -14.96 -4.20 -8.19
C MET A 101 -13.87 -4.10 -9.25
N ALA A 102 -14.20 -3.66 -10.48
CA ALA A 102 -13.19 -3.41 -11.51
C ALA A 102 -12.59 -2.02 -11.35
N GLN A 103 -11.31 -1.93 -10.99
CA GLN A 103 -10.63 -0.64 -10.87
C GLN A 103 -9.96 -0.23 -12.16
N PHE A 104 -10.29 0.97 -12.65
CA PHE A 104 -9.64 1.61 -13.80
C PHE A 104 -8.77 2.79 -13.41
N CYS A 105 -7.69 3.00 -14.14
CA CYS A 105 -7.02 4.29 -14.25
C CYS A 105 -7.26 4.89 -15.63
N ALA A 106 -7.59 6.17 -15.66
CA ALA A 106 -7.90 6.94 -16.86
C ALA A 106 -7.64 8.43 -16.62
N ASN A 107 -7.61 9.20 -17.71
CA ASN A 107 -7.56 10.65 -17.71
C ASN A 107 -8.46 11.28 -18.77
N GLU A 108 -9.30 10.45 -19.43
CA GLU A 108 -10.19 10.87 -20.47
C GLU A 108 -11.56 10.20 -20.26
N PRO A 109 -12.67 10.99 -20.10
CA PRO A 109 -13.99 10.47 -19.72
C PRO A 109 -14.57 9.44 -20.69
N ALA A 110 -14.52 9.69 -22.01
CA ALA A 110 -15.12 8.80 -23.00
C ALA A 110 -14.38 7.45 -23.09
N THR A 111 -13.06 7.47 -23.01
CA THR A 111 -12.23 6.26 -22.97
C THR A 111 -12.51 5.43 -21.71
N LEU A 112 -12.68 6.10 -20.56
CA LEU A 112 -13.03 5.43 -19.31
C LEU A 112 -14.39 4.76 -19.39
N LEU A 113 -15.40 5.46 -19.92
CA LEU A 113 -16.74 4.91 -20.11
C LEU A 113 -16.71 3.69 -21.05
N ALA A 114 -16.04 3.80 -22.22
CA ALA A 114 -15.92 2.69 -23.15
C ALA A 114 -15.24 1.46 -22.52
N ALA A 115 -14.20 1.67 -21.70
CA ALA A 115 -13.54 0.57 -20.99
C ALA A 115 -14.47 -0.07 -19.93
N ALA A 116 -15.20 0.73 -19.18
CA ALA A 116 -16.09 0.27 -18.13
C ALA A 116 -17.27 -0.53 -18.70
N GLN A 117 -17.86 -0.08 -19.80
CA GLN A 117 -18.95 -0.77 -20.49
C GLN A 117 -18.58 -2.18 -20.98
N LEU A 118 -17.28 -2.43 -21.28
CA LEU A 118 -16.80 -3.77 -21.63
C LEU A 118 -16.83 -4.76 -20.45
N LEU A 119 -17.01 -4.26 -19.22
CA LEU A 119 -16.99 -5.07 -18.00
C LEU A 119 -18.27 -4.99 -17.18
N GLU A 120 -19.21 -4.08 -17.47
CA GLU A 120 -20.37 -3.82 -16.60
C GLU A 120 -21.25 -5.04 -16.33
N ASP A 121 -21.33 -6.01 -17.24
CA ASP A 121 -22.08 -7.27 -17.03
C ASP A 121 -21.25 -8.34 -16.27
N ARG A 122 -19.96 -8.06 -15.99
CA ARG A 122 -19.02 -8.99 -15.38
C ARG A 122 -18.53 -8.58 -13.99
N VAL A 123 -18.94 -7.43 -13.50
CA VAL A 123 -18.53 -6.86 -12.21
C VAL A 123 -19.73 -6.31 -11.47
N ASP A 124 -19.59 -6.08 -10.18
CA ASP A 124 -20.67 -5.54 -9.34
C ASP A 124 -20.56 -4.03 -9.15
N MET A 125 -19.37 -3.46 -9.43
CA MET A 125 -19.09 -2.03 -9.33
C MET A 125 -17.87 -1.66 -10.17
N VAL A 126 -17.87 -0.47 -10.76
CA VAL A 126 -16.69 0.12 -11.42
C VAL A 126 -16.05 1.13 -10.48
N ASP A 127 -14.74 1.01 -10.28
CA ASP A 127 -13.96 1.88 -9.41
C ASP A 127 -12.95 2.73 -10.19
N LEU A 128 -12.90 4.03 -9.91
CA LEU A 128 -11.91 4.93 -10.47
C LEU A 128 -10.72 5.10 -9.52
N ASN A 129 -9.52 4.78 -10.00
CA ASN A 129 -8.29 4.99 -9.26
C ASN A 129 -7.91 6.48 -9.25
N LEU A 130 -8.01 7.10 -8.09
CA LEU A 130 -7.62 8.49 -7.82
C LEU A 130 -6.52 8.56 -6.75
N GLY A 131 -5.84 7.43 -6.49
CA GLY A 131 -4.87 7.35 -5.38
C GLY A 131 -3.48 6.83 -5.75
N CYS A 132 -3.22 6.35 -6.96
CA CYS A 132 -1.92 5.81 -7.35
C CYS A 132 -0.84 6.92 -7.45
N PRO A 133 0.24 6.90 -6.59
CA PRO A 133 1.25 7.95 -6.57
C PRO A 133 2.52 7.59 -7.37
N GLN A 134 2.47 6.55 -8.19
CA GLN A 134 3.64 6.03 -8.90
C GLN A 134 4.09 6.94 -10.06
N ARG A 135 5.38 6.86 -10.45
CA ARG A 135 5.93 7.63 -11.56
C ARG A 135 5.20 7.41 -12.88
N ILE A 136 4.72 6.17 -13.12
CA ILE A 136 3.95 5.84 -14.31
C ILE A 136 2.59 6.57 -14.32
N ALA A 137 1.93 6.70 -13.16
CA ALA A 137 0.69 7.47 -13.04
C ALA A 137 0.93 8.96 -13.30
N LYS A 138 2.05 9.52 -12.82
CA LYS A 138 2.44 10.90 -13.13
C LYS A 138 2.62 11.12 -14.63
N ARG A 139 3.36 10.24 -15.30
CA ARG A 139 3.58 10.34 -16.75
C ARG A 139 2.30 10.18 -17.57
N GLY A 140 1.40 9.30 -17.10
CA GLY A 140 0.11 9.04 -17.74
C GLY A 140 -0.99 10.02 -17.34
N ASN A 141 -0.72 10.97 -16.45
CA ASN A 141 -1.69 11.92 -15.89
C ASN A 141 -2.97 11.23 -15.38
N TYR A 142 -2.81 10.22 -14.47
CA TYR A 142 -3.92 9.53 -13.82
C TYR A 142 -3.62 9.26 -12.33
N GLY A 143 -4.54 8.63 -11.64
CA GLY A 143 -4.41 8.31 -10.21
C GLY A 143 -4.35 9.57 -9.33
N ALA A 144 -3.45 9.61 -8.35
CA ALA A 144 -3.35 10.75 -7.43
C ALA A 144 -2.93 12.07 -8.09
N PHE A 145 -2.48 12.06 -9.34
CA PHE A 145 -2.11 13.27 -10.08
C PHE A 145 -3.31 14.00 -10.68
N LEU A 146 -4.49 13.36 -10.70
CA LEU A 146 -5.76 14.01 -11.03
C LEU A 146 -6.30 14.88 -9.89
N MET A 147 -5.73 14.84 -8.70
CA MET A 147 -6.03 15.80 -7.63
C MET A 147 -5.72 17.25 -8.04
N ASP A 148 -4.89 17.43 -9.06
CA ASP A 148 -4.55 18.75 -9.63
C ASP A 148 -5.56 19.20 -10.72
N ASP A 149 -6.55 18.34 -11.11
CA ASP A 149 -7.56 18.59 -12.16
C ASP A 149 -8.92 18.01 -11.74
N LEU A 150 -9.55 18.66 -10.77
CA LEU A 150 -10.82 18.19 -10.18
C LEU A 150 -11.99 18.25 -11.17
N GLN A 151 -11.98 19.18 -12.13
CA GLN A 151 -13.04 19.26 -13.16
C GLN A 151 -13.05 18.00 -14.04
N ARG A 152 -11.88 17.51 -14.40
CA ARG A 152 -11.75 16.26 -15.16
C ARG A 152 -12.24 15.06 -14.35
N VAL A 153 -11.90 15.00 -13.06
CA VAL A 153 -12.36 13.94 -12.16
C VAL A 153 -13.89 13.97 -12.07
N GLU A 154 -14.49 15.15 -11.85
CA GLU A 154 -15.93 15.33 -11.78
C GLU A 154 -16.61 14.89 -13.08
N ALA A 155 -16.06 15.28 -14.24
CA ALA A 155 -16.58 14.88 -15.55
C ALA A 155 -16.54 13.36 -15.75
N MET A 156 -15.44 12.69 -15.35
CA MET A 156 -15.31 11.21 -15.44
C MET A 156 -16.35 10.52 -14.57
N VAL A 157 -16.47 10.91 -13.30
CA VAL A 157 -17.38 10.25 -12.36
C VAL A 157 -18.83 10.49 -12.74
N SER A 158 -19.19 11.72 -13.12
CA SER A 158 -20.55 12.08 -13.57
C SER A 158 -20.96 11.32 -14.84
N LEU A 159 -20.01 11.15 -15.78
CA LEU A 159 -20.29 10.39 -17.01
C LEU A 159 -20.53 8.90 -16.68
N LEU A 160 -19.66 8.29 -15.88
CA LEU A 160 -19.84 6.88 -15.49
C LEU A 160 -21.14 6.68 -14.72
N SER A 161 -21.44 7.53 -13.74
CA SER A 161 -22.64 7.41 -12.91
C SER A 161 -23.93 7.51 -13.71
N ARG A 162 -23.93 8.27 -14.80
CA ARG A 162 -25.10 8.45 -15.67
C ARG A 162 -25.27 7.32 -16.68
N GLU A 163 -24.17 6.78 -17.21
CA GLU A 163 -24.19 5.91 -18.38
C GLU A 163 -24.02 4.41 -18.05
N LEU A 164 -23.44 4.05 -16.88
CA LEU A 164 -23.26 2.66 -16.49
C LEU A 164 -24.48 2.09 -15.78
N LYS A 165 -24.74 0.79 -15.98
CA LYS A 165 -25.77 0.02 -15.26
C LYS A 165 -25.34 -0.35 -13.84
N VAL A 166 -24.02 -0.42 -13.58
CA VAL A 166 -23.46 -0.77 -12.27
C VAL A 166 -23.04 0.48 -11.49
N PRO A 167 -23.05 0.42 -10.15
CA PRO A 167 -22.61 1.55 -9.32
C PRO A 167 -21.16 1.94 -9.58
N VAL A 168 -20.85 3.22 -9.27
CA VAL A 168 -19.51 3.79 -9.42
C VAL A 168 -18.89 4.06 -8.06
N SER A 169 -17.65 3.64 -7.86
CA SER A 169 -16.84 3.97 -6.69
C SER A 169 -15.57 4.75 -7.07
N CYS A 170 -14.98 5.38 -6.08
CA CYS A 170 -13.69 6.05 -6.24
C CYS A 170 -12.75 5.67 -5.10
N LYS A 171 -11.46 5.43 -5.44
CA LYS A 171 -10.43 5.22 -4.42
C LYS A 171 -9.44 6.37 -4.41
N ILE A 172 -9.46 7.17 -3.33
CA ILE A 172 -8.71 8.43 -3.18
C ILE A 172 -7.57 8.34 -2.17
N ARG A 173 -6.70 9.35 -2.21
CA ARG A 173 -5.81 9.79 -1.14
C ARG A 173 -6.25 11.15 -0.60
N ILE A 174 -5.72 11.53 0.56
CA ILE A 174 -5.97 12.82 1.19
C ILE A 174 -5.03 13.89 0.62
N PHE A 175 -5.44 15.16 0.69
CA PHE A 175 -4.57 16.30 0.38
C PHE A 175 -3.56 16.53 1.52
N PRO A 176 -2.38 17.11 1.21
CA PRO A 176 -1.36 17.46 2.20
C PRO A 176 -1.74 18.74 2.93
N GLU A 177 -2.63 18.64 3.90
CA GLU A 177 -3.15 19.75 4.67
C GLU A 177 -3.36 19.37 6.13
N ASP A 178 -3.39 20.34 7.02
CA ASP A 178 -3.75 20.16 8.43
C ASP A 178 -5.28 20.17 8.62
N LYS A 179 -5.73 19.83 9.81
CA LYS A 179 -7.16 19.90 10.19
C LYS A 179 -7.69 21.35 9.95
N PRO A 180 -8.92 21.52 9.48
CA PRO A 180 -10.00 20.52 9.40
C PRO A 180 -10.12 19.75 8.07
N TYR A 181 -9.08 19.57 7.28
CA TYR A 181 -9.06 18.82 6.02
C TYR A 181 -9.93 19.43 4.90
N THR A 182 -9.94 20.73 4.78
CA THR A 182 -10.88 21.48 3.92
C THR A 182 -10.87 21.02 2.46
N GLN A 183 -9.69 20.82 1.86
CA GLN A 183 -9.57 20.37 0.47
C GLN A 183 -10.00 18.92 0.32
N THR A 184 -9.59 18.05 1.25
CA THR A 184 -9.97 16.63 1.27
C THR A 184 -11.49 16.45 1.40
N LEU A 185 -12.13 17.23 2.27
CA LEU A 185 -13.58 17.21 2.46
C LEU A 185 -14.33 17.76 1.23
N ALA A 186 -13.85 18.86 0.66
CA ALA A 186 -14.41 19.43 -0.58
C ALA A 186 -14.33 18.44 -1.74
N TYR A 187 -13.18 17.73 -1.86
CA TYR A 187 -12.96 16.69 -2.86
C TYR A 187 -13.92 15.51 -2.68
N ALA A 188 -14.04 14.98 -1.47
CA ALA A 188 -14.97 13.89 -1.16
C ALA A 188 -16.42 14.27 -1.48
N LYS A 189 -16.82 15.50 -1.13
CA LYS A 189 -18.18 16.01 -1.41
C LYS A 189 -18.42 16.25 -2.90
N MET A 190 -17.41 16.68 -3.65
CA MET A 190 -17.49 16.78 -5.10
C MET A 190 -17.71 15.41 -5.74
N LEU A 191 -16.96 14.37 -5.32
CA LEU A 191 -17.13 13.00 -5.82
C LEU A 191 -18.54 12.46 -5.53
N GLU A 192 -19.04 12.67 -4.32
CA GLU A 192 -20.42 12.31 -3.96
C GLU A 192 -21.44 12.98 -4.88
N ARG A 193 -21.32 14.31 -5.10
CA ARG A 193 -22.22 15.05 -6.01
C ARG A 193 -22.11 14.60 -7.45
N ALA A 194 -20.91 14.19 -7.88
CA ALA A 194 -20.69 13.63 -9.22
C ALA A 194 -21.30 12.24 -9.41
N GLY A 195 -21.85 11.62 -8.36
CA GLY A 195 -22.53 10.32 -8.42
C GLY A 195 -21.69 9.14 -7.96
N CYS A 196 -20.58 9.37 -7.26
CA CYS A 196 -19.87 8.31 -6.56
C CYS A 196 -20.76 7.69 -5.49
N GLN A 197 -20.88 6.35 -5.46
CA GLN A 197 -21.78 5.64 -4.55
C GLN A 197 -21.03 4.88 -3.44
N LEU A 198 -19.70 4.75 -3.54
CA LEU A 198 -18.84 4.17 -2.52
C LEU A 198 -17.46 4.84 -2.59
N LEU A 199 -16.98 5.38 -1.48
CA LEU A 199 -15.72 6.11 -1.44
C LEU A 199 -14.68 5.38 -0.57
N ALA A 200 -13.59 4.90 -1.18
CA ALA A 200 -12.48 4.30 -0.45
C ALA A 200 -11.38 5.36 -0.20
N VAL A 201 -11.09 5.64 1.07
CA VAL A 201 -10.16 6.70 1.49
C VAL A 201 -8.88 6.12 2.06
N HIS A 202 -7.75 6.36 1.40
CA HIS A 202 -6.45 6.06 1.96
C HIS A 202 -5.92 7.27 2.73
N GLY A 203 -5.74 7.13 4.05
CA GLY A 203 -5.30 8.19 4.95
C GLY A 203 -3.85 8.63 4.78
N ARG A 204 -3.32 8.66 3.55
CA ARG A 204 -1.99 9.15 3.20
C ARG A 204 -2.06 10.10 2.02
N THR A 205 -1.18 11.09 2.00
CA THR A 205 -1.07 12.01 0.87
C THR A 205 -0.38 11.35 -0.33
N ARG A 206 -0.41 12.02 -1.48
CA ARG A 206 0.26 11.58 -2.72
C ARG A 206 1.78 11.43 -2.53
N GLU A 207 2.38 12.22 -1.68
CA GLU A 207 3.82 12.26 -1.36
C GLU A 207 4.24 11.10 -0.44
N GLN A 208 3.35 10.65 0.44
CA GLN A 208 3.57 9.58 1.41
C GLN A 208 3.46 8.20 0.76
N LYS A 209 4.51 7.79 0.04
CA LYS A 209 4.49 6.59 -0.81
C LYS A 209 4.74 5.28 -0.07
N ARG A 210 5.60 5.30 0.95
CA ARG A 210 6.00 4.09 1.69
C ARG A 210 5.28 4.02 3.03
N ALA A 211 4.55 2.93 3.26
CA ALA A 211 3.82 2.71 4.52
C ALA A 211 4.74 2.56 5.74
N ALA A 212 6.00 2.18 5.54
CA ALA A 212 6.98 2.08 6.62
C ALA A 212 7.38 3.46 7.18
N ASP A 213 7.35 4.51 6.34
CA ASP A 213 7.82 5.85 6.71
C ASP A 213 6.69 6.73 7.27
N PHE A 214 5.44 6.43 6.95
CA PHE A 214 4.30 7.28 7.26
C PHE A 214 3.13 6.48 7.79
N ARG A 215 2.53 6.91 8.90
CA ARG A 215 1.25 6.39 9.36
C ARG A 215 0.11 6.94 8.50
N ALA A 216 -0.96 6.17 8.37
CA ALA A 216 -2.19 6.68 7.78
C ALA A 216 -2.91 7.60 8.78
N ASP A 217 -3.39 8.73 8.30
CA ASP A 217 -4.20 9.67 9.08
C ASP A 217 -5.64 9.17 9.16
N TRP A 218 -5.97 8.52 10.28
CA TRP A 218 -7.31 8.00 10.54
C TRP A 218 -8.31 9.11 10.87
N ASP A 219 -7.84 10.26 11.40
CA ASP A 219 -8.68 11.44 11.61
C ASP A 219 -9.20 12.01 10.29
N ALA A 220 -8.35 12.05 9.26
CA ALA A 220 -8.79 12.48 7.92
C ALA A 220 -9.85 11.55 7.34
N ILE A 221 -9.71 10.21 7.51
CA ILE A 221 -10.71 9.23 7.07
C ILE A 221 -12.04 9.45 7.83
N ARG A 222 -11.96 9.63 9.16
CA ARG A 222 -13.11 9.92 10.00
C ARG A 222 -13.81 11.21 9.57
N ALA A 223 -13.07 12.28 9.36
CA ALA A 223 -13.61 13.57 8.89
C ALA A 223 -14.36 13.43 7.55
N VAL A 224 -13.79 12.68 6.59
CA VAL A 224 -14.48 12.36 5.33
C VAL A 224 -15.76 11.57 5.58
N ARG A 225 -15.71 10.51 6.43
CA ARG A 225 -16.89 9.68 6.75
C ARG A 225 -18.03 10.50 7.39
N GLU A 226 -17.70 11.48 8.22
CA GLU A 226 -18.67 12.36 8.86
C GLU A 226 -19.23 13.43 7.89
N HIS A 227 -18.49 13.76 6.82
CA HIS A 227 -18.82 14.82 5.88
C HIS A 227 -19.68 14.38 4.69
N VAL A 228 -19.52 13.12 4.22
CA VAL A 228 -20.30 12.57 3.11
C VAL A 228 -21.45 11.71 3.61
N GLU A 229 -22.50 11.56 2.80
CA GLU A 229 -23.69 10.76 3.13
C GLU A 229 -23.60 9.32 2.56
N ILE A 230 -22.69 9.08 1.59
CA ILE A 230 -22.45 7.77 0.98
C ILE A 230 -21.60 6.86 1.87
N PRO A 231 -21.63 5.53 1.66
CA PRO A 231 -20.71 4.60 2.34
C PRO A 231 -19.25 4.94 2.12
N VAL A 232 -18.42 4.82 3.18
CA VAL A 232 -16.99 5.07 3.13
C VAL A 232 -16.23 3.83 3.60
N LEU A 233 -15.24 3.39 2.82
CA LEU A 233 -14.26 2.37 3.17
C LEU A 233 -12.97 3.02 3.63
N ALA A 234 -12.38 2.51 4.72
CA ALA A 234 -11.12 3.01 5.26
C ALA A 234 -9.93 2.19 4.73
N ASN A 235 -8.83 2.86 4.40
CA ASN A 235 -7.61 2.20 3.96
C ASN A 235 -6.36 2.84 4.58
N GLY A 236 -5.45 2.00 5.06
CA GLY A 236 -4.17 2.38 5.62
C GLY A 236 -3.92 1.77 7.00
N ASP A 237 -2.74 1.17 7.17
CA ASP A 237 -2.25 0.52 8.38
C ASP A 237 -3.05 -0.69 8.87
N VAL A 238 -3.82 -1.36 8.02
CA VAL A 238 -4.51 -2.62 8.31
C VAL A 238 -3.54 -3.77 8.08
N ARG A 239 -2.91 -4.27 9.14
CA ARG A 239 -1.90 -5.34 9.11
C ARG A 239 -2.41 -6.66 9.70
N HIS A 240 -3.38 -6.58 10.61
CA HIS A 240 -4.02 -7.68 11.32
C HIS A 240 -5.52 -7.42 11.42
N LEU A 241 -6.28 -8.43 11.78
CA LEU A 241 -7.73 -8.30 11.95
C LEU A 241 -8.11 -7.28 13.02
N ARG A 242 -7.32 -7.19 14.11
CA ARG A 242 -7.50 -6.15 15.14
C ARG A 242 -7.38 -4.72 14.59
N ASP A 243 -6.45 -4.50 13.64
CA ASP A 243 -6.29 -3.17 13.02
C ASP A 243 -7.50 -2.83 12.15
N ALA A 244 -8.07 -3.83 11.46
CA ALA A 244 -9.29 -3.67 10.69
C ALA A 244 -10.47 -3.26 11.57
N ARG A 245 -10.67 -3.97 12.70
CA ARG A 245 -11.70 -3.68 13.69
C ARG A 245 -11.51 -2.27 14.30
N ALA A 246 -10.30 -1.96 14.76
CA ALA A 246 -9.96 -0.65 15.34
C ALA A 246 -10.15 0.51 14.34
N LEU A 247 -9.78 0.32 13.08
CA LEU A 247 -9.95 1.35 12.04
C LEU A 247 -11.43 1.62 11.76
N MET A 248 -12.26 0.58 11.65
CA MET A 248 -13.70 0.75 11.46
C MET A 248 -14.36 1.42 12.66
N GLU A 249 -14.02 0.99 13.87
CA GLU A 249 -14.55 1.57 15.12
C GLU A 249 -14.16 3.05 15.23
N TYR A 250 -12.87 3.38 15.01
CA TYR A 250 -12.38 4.74 15.14
C TYR A 250 -12.96 5.70 14.11
N THR A 251 -13.09 5.26 12.85
CA THR A 251 -13.50 6.13 11.74
C THR A 251 -15.01 6.12 11.48
N GLY A 252 -15.72 5.10 11.95
CA GLY A 252 -17.11 4.84 11.58
C GLY A 252 -17.28 4.41 10.11
N ALA A 253 -16.19 4.00 9.44
CA ALA A 253 -16.24 3.46 8.09
C ALA A 253 -16.97 2.11 8.06
N VAL A 254 -17.66 1.82 6.95
CA VAL A 254 -18.47 0.59 6.80
C VAL A 254 -17.64 -0.64 6.47
N GLY A 255 -16.36 -0.46 6.17
CA GLY A 255 -15.42 -1.54 5.87
C GLY A 255 -14.01 -1.01 5.65
N VAL A 256 -13.08 -1.93 5.45
CA VAL A 256 -11.64 -1.64 5.29
C VAL A 256 -11.06 -2.31 4.05
N LEU A 257 -9.99 -1.70 3.51
CA LEU A 257 -9.15 -2.32 2.49
C LEU A 257 -7.77 -2.63 3.08
N SER A 258 -7.26 -3.83 2.77
CA SER A 258 -5.85 -4.16 2.99
C SER A 258 -5.17 -4.53 1.66
N ALA A 259 -3.90 -4.19 1.51
CA ALA A 259 -3.09 -4.42 0.31
C ALA A 259 -1.83 -5.24 0.62
N ASP A 260 -0.66 -4.62 0.81
CA ASP A 260 0.61 -5.31 1.04
C ASP A 260 0.57 -6.35 2.19
N PRO A 261 -0.13 -6.12 3.32
CA PRO A 261 -0.27 -7.14 4.36
C PRO A 261 -0.96 -8.42 3.88
N LEU A 262 -2.00 -8.33 3.04
CA LEU A 262 -2.64 -9.50 2.44
C LEU A 262 -1.71 -10.30 1.53
N LEU A 263 -0.82 -9.63 0.78
CA LEU A 263 0.17 -10.31 -0.07
C LEU A 263 1.14 -11.19 0.72
N ARG A 264 1.30 -10.94 2.02
CA ARG A 264 2.14 -11.73 2.94
C ARG A 264 1.32 -12.73 3.72
N HIS A 265 0.11 -12.36 4.09
CA HIS A 265 -0.78 -13.13 4.93
C HIS A 265 -2.22 -13.06 4.38
N PRO A 266 -2.59 -13.92 3.42
CA PRO A 266 -3.93 -13.96 2.84
C PRO A 266 -5.05 -14.16 3.86
N GLY A 267 -4.76 -14.82 4.98
CA GLY A 267 -5.68 -15.05 6.10
C GLY A 267 -5.85 -13.85 7.05
N LEU A 268 -5.43 -12.64 6.66
CA LEU A 268 -5.56 -11.44 7.49
C LEU A 268 -7.00 -11.19 7.97
N PHE A 269 -7.99 -11.57 7.17
CA PHE A 269 -9.41 -11.40 7.46
C PHE A 269 -10.11 -12.67 7.99
N ASP A 270 -9.39 -13.76 8.14
CA ASP A 270 -9.93 -15.05 8.58
C ASP A 270 -10.04 -15.09 10.12
N ASP A 271 -11.25 -15.06 10.64
CA ASP A 271 -11.49 -15.10 12.08
C ASP A 271 -10.95 -16.40 12.72
N SER A 272 -10.83 -17.50 11.97
CA SER A 272 -10.37 -18.79 12.49
C SER A 272 -8.87 -18.85 12.84
N VAL A 273 -8.09 -17.90 12.30
CA VAL A 273 -6.64 -17.81 12.56
C VAL A 273 -6.28 -16.56 13.41
N HIS A 274 -7.27 -16.04 14.13
CA HIS A 274 -7.11 -14.91 15.06
C HIS A 274 -7.79 -15.22 16.39
N ASP A 275 -7.28 -14.61 17.47
CA ASP A 275 -7.94 -14.62 18.79
C ASP A 275 -9.14 -13.66 18.84
N ALA A 276 -9.81 -13.59 19.98
CA ALA A 276 -10.97 -12.71 20.18
C ALA A 276 -10.65 -11.22 19.96
N GLU A 277 -9.43 -10.81 20.26
CA GLU A 277 -8.91 -9.46 20.09
C GLU A 277 -8.47 -9.18 18.64
N GLY A 278 -8.39 -10.22 17.78
CA GLY A 278 -7.96 -10.14 16.38
C GLY A 278 -6.44 -10.16 16.20
N ASN A 279 -5.71 -10.70 17.18
CA ASN A 279 -4.28 -10.98 17.01
C ASN A 279 -4.10 -12.32 16.28
N PRO A 280 -3.08 -12.47 15.43
CA PRO A 280 -2.87 -13.69 14.68
C PRO A 280 -2.47 -14.87 15.60
N THR A 281 -3.16 -15.99 15.42
CA THR A 281 -2.88 -17.28 16.10
C THR A 281 -2.38 -18.36 15.14
N HIS A 282 -2.14 -17.98 13.88
CA HIS A 282 -1.70 -18.90 12.85
C HIS A 282 -0.30 -19.47 13.15
N LYS A 283 -0.07 -20.67 12.63
CA LYS A 283 1.22 -21.36 12.80
C LYS A 283 2.33 -20.65 12.01
N PRO A 284 3.58 -20.70 12.48
CA PRO A 284 4.72 -20.03 11.81
C PRO A 284 4.91 -20.42 10.34
N TRP A 285 4.52 -21.66 9.97
CA TRP A 285 4.61 -22.20 8.62
C TRP A 285 3.36 -22.00 7.76
N SER A 286 2.33 -21.28 8.25
CA SER A 286 1.10 -21.00 7.47
C SER A 286 1.38 -20.29 6.14
N CYS A 287 2.50 -19.58 6.03
CA CYS A 287 2.94 -19.01 4.75
C CYS A 287 3.17 -20.09 3.66
N CYS A 288 3.63 -21.29 4.04
CA CYS A 288 3.77 -22.42 3.13
C CYS A 288 2.41 -22.99 2.76
N ASP A 289 1.48 -23.09 3.73
CA ASP A 289 0.12 -23.60 3.50
C ASP A 289 -0.63 -22.67 2.53
N TYR A 290 -0.57 -21.34 2.72
CA TYR A 290 -1.14 -20.36 1.77
C TYR A 290 -0.47 -20.40 0.39
N ALA A 291 0.84 -20.63 0.35
CA ALA A 291 1.56 -20.74 -0.92
C ALA A 291 1.11 -21.94 -1.72
N GLU A 292 0.91 -23.09 -1.09
CA GLU A 292 0.41 -24.32 -1.75
C GLU A 292 -1.03 -24.17 -2.22
N GLU A 293 -1.92 -23.63 -1.38
CA GLU A 293 -3.31 -23.36 -1.78
C GLU A 293 -3.37 -22.38 -2.96
N TYR A 294 -2.50 -21.36 -2.95
CA TYR A 294 -2.37 -20.43 -4.07
C TYR A 294 -1.92 -21.12 -5.35
N LEU A 295 -0.96 -22.07 -5.27
CA LEU A 295 -0.52 -22.84 -6.45
C LEU A 295 -1.65 -23.69 -7.04
N ASP A 296 -2.53 -24.28 -6.21
CA ASP A 296 -3.71 -24.98 -6.69
C ASP A 296 -4.65 -24.06 -7.46
N LEU A 297 -4.91 -22.88 -6.92
CA LEU A 297 -5.71 -21.85 -7.58
C LEU A 297 -5.06 -21.33 -8.88
N CYS A 298 -3.73 -21.23 -8.90
CA CYS A 298 -3.00 -20.83 -10.10
C CYS A 298 -3.12 -21.85 -11.23
N ILE A 299 -3.15 -23.15 -10.91
CA ILE A 299 -3.42 -24.22 -11.88
C ILE A 299 -4.85 -24.11 -12.36
N GLN A 300 -5.82 -23.95 -11.45
CA GLN A 300 -7.23 -23.85 -11.77
C GLN A 300 -7.56 -22.68 -12.68
N TYR A 301 -6.91 -21.52 -12.50
CA TYR A 301 -7.22 -20.28 -13.21
C TYR A 301 -6.18 -19.87 -14.24
N ASP A 302 -5.26 -20.75 -14.61
CA ASP A 302 -4.18 -20.50 -15.60
C ASP A 302 -3.43 -19.19 -15.35
N THR A 303 -3.01 -18.99 -14.10
CA THR A 303 -2.35 -17.74 -13.68
C THR A 303 -0.98 -17.59 -14.36
N PRO A 304 -0.66 -16.41 -14.92
CA PRO A 304 0.64 -16.17 -15.55
C PRO A 304 1.81 -16.43 -14.61
N HIS A 305 2.79 -17.20 -15.07
CA HIS A 305 3.95 -17.63 -14.25
C HIS A 305 4.65 -16.47 -13.52
N ARG A 306 4.80 -15.31 -14.18
CA ARG A 306 5.40 -14.13 -13.56
C ARG A 306 4.66 -13.71 -12.29
N ILE A 307 3.35 -13.77 -12.30
CA ILE A 307 2.51 -13.40 -11.15
C ILE A 307 2.66 -14.44 -10.03
N ILE A 308 2.67 -15.74 -10.39
CA ILE A 308 2.88 -16.82 -9.42
C ILE A 308 4.19 -16.60 -8.65
N VAL A 309 5.29 -16.37 -9.37
CA VAL A 309 6.61 -16.14 -8.75
C VAL A 309 6.61 -14.93 -7.80
N LEU A 310 5.92 -13.84 -8.18
CA LEU A 310 5.82 -12.65 -7.32
C LEU A 310 5.10 -12.98 -6.00
N HIS A 311 3.99 -13.72 -6.05
CA HIS A 311 3.27 -14.12 -4.83
C HIS A 311 4.07 -15.10 -3.97
N MET A 312 4.74 -16.08 -4.58
CA MET A 312 5.63 -16.99 -3.84
C MET A 312 6.71 -16.23 -3.07
N TYR A 313 7.33 -15.21 -3.68
CA TYR A 313 8.26 -14.34 -2.96
C TYR A 313 7.60 -13.48 -1.87
N ARG A 314 6.32 -13.17 -1.97
CA ARG A 314 5.58 -12.45 -0.91
C ARG A 314 5.26 -13.36 0.27
N PHE A 315 4.79 -14.57 0.02
CA PHE A 315 4.46 -15.54 1.08
C PHE A 315 5.69 -16.02 1.83
N LEU A 316 6.73 -16.45 1.12
CA LEU A 316 7.89 -17.10 1.69
C LEU A 316 9.04 -16.13 2.00
N GLY A 317 8.93 -14.87 1.55
CA GLY A 317 10.04 -13.92 1.50
C GLY A 317 10.66 -13.59 2.85
N ASP A 318 9.90 -13.60 3.93
CA ASP A 318 10.45 -13.33 5.26
C ASP A 318 11.34 -14.48 5.73
N TRP A 319 10.94 -15.75 5.52
CA TRP A 319 11.76 -16.91 5.82
C TRP A 319 12.93 -17.09 4.84
N PHE A 320 12.80 -16.65 3.59
CA PHE A 320 13.91 -16.63 2.63
C PHE A 320 15.05 -15.68 3.02
N LYS A 321 14.83 -14.76 3.96
CA LYS A 321 15.92 -13.94 4.54
C LYS A 321 16.81 -14.73 5.50
N GLU A 322 16.31 -15.86 6.00
CA GLU A 322 17.08 -16.78 6.84
C GLU A 322 17.60 -17.98 6.04
N HIS A 323 16.80 -18.51 5.10
CA HIS A 323 17.09 -19.69 4.30
C HIS A 323 17.48 -19.28 2.86
N HIS A 324 18.67 -18.71 2.72
CA HIS A 324 19.16 -18.20 1.43
C HIS A 324 19.36 -19.30 0.38
N ASP A 325 19.71 -20.50 0.80
CA ASP A 325 19.86 -21.66 -0.07
C ASP A 325 18.54 -22.04 -0.74
N LEU A 326 17.42 -22.07 0.01
CA LEU A 326 16.09 -22.30 -0.56
C LEU A 326 15.65 -21.18 -1.50
N ARG A 327 15.91 -19.94 -1.11
CA ARG A 327 15.66 -18.79 -1.98
C ARG A 327 16.44 -18.89 -3.30
N GLU A 328 17.70 -19.32 -3.23
CA GLU A 328 18.56 -19.48 -4.40
C GLU A 328 18.08 -20.64 -5.29
N LYS A 329 17.74 -21.80 -4.66
CA LYS A 329 17.11 -22.95 -5.33
C LYS A 329 15.86 -22.49 -6.10
N PHE A 330 14.93 -21.80 -5.42
CA PHE A 330 13.73 -21.25 -6.04
C PHE A 330 14.06 -20.28 -7.17
N SER A 331 14.97 -19.32 -6.97
CA SER A 331 15.32 -18.29 -7.95
C SER A 331 15.99 -18.83 -9.21
N LYS A 332 16.79 -19.88 -9.11
CA LYS A 332 17.50 -20.48 -10.24
C LYS A 332 16.59 -21.40 -11.06
N LEU A 333 15.89 -22.27 -10.38
CA LEU A 333 15.20 -23.40 -11.04
C LEU A 333 13.88 -23.00 -11.71
N HIS A 334 13.09 -22.10 -11.11
CA HIS A 334 11.79 -21.73 -11.69
C HIS A 334 11.89 -21.10 -13.10
N LYS A 335 13.07 -20.59 -13.48
CA LYS A 335 13.32 -19.97 -14.80
C LYS A 335 13.45 -20.99 -15.93
N HIS A 336 13.89 -22.19 -15.59
CA HIS A 336 14.23 -23.23 -16.57
C HIS A 336 13.15 -24.31 -16.72
N LEU A 337 12.25 -24.44 -15.73
CA LEU A 337 11.20 -25.44 -15.73
C LEU A 337 9.94 -24.96 -16.49
N LYS A 338 9.17 -25.91 -17.01
CA LYS A 338 7.92 -25.65 -17.74
C LYS A 338 6.80 -26.55 -17.21
N GLY A 339 5.55 -26.13 -17.44
CA GLY A 339 4.38 -26.92 -17.10
C GLY A 339 4.34 -27.34 -15.62
N GLU A 340 4.03 -28.58 -15.37
CA GLU A 340 3.86 -29.16 -14.01
C GLU A 340 5.15 -29.17 -13.18
N GLU A 341 6.31 -29.31 -13.81
CA GLU A 341 7.59 -29.32 -13.12
C GLU A 341 7.84 -28.06 -12.28
N LYS A 342 7.34 -26.90 -12.72
CA LYS A 342 7.44 -25.66 -11.96
C LYS A 342 6.67 -25.72 -10.66
N PHE A 343 5.44 -26.25 -10.71
CA PHE A 343 4.60 -26.36 -9.54
C PHE A 343 5.17 -27.40 -8.56
N ALA A 344 5.70 -28.51 -9.08
CA ALA A 344 6.37 -29.52 -8.27
C ALA A 344 7.54 -28.94 -7.50
N LEU A 345 8.42 -28.17 -8.17
CA LEU A 345 9.54 -27.47 -7.51
C LEU A 345 9.06 -26.47 -6.44
N MET A 346 8.02 -25.68 -6.76
CA MET A 346 7.50 -24.68 -5.81
C MET A 346 6.95 -25.34 -4.55
N ARG A 347 6.27 -26.48 -4.68
CA ARG A 347 5.79 -27.30 -3.57
C ARG A 347 6.95 -27.93 -2.77
N GLU A 348 7.94 -28.48 -3.45
CA GLU A 348 9.15 -29.01 -2.79
C GLU A 348 9.83 -27.94 -1.91
N VAL A 349 9.93 -26.70 -2.42
CA VAL A 349 10.49 -25.59 -1.62
C VAL A 349 9.58 -25.25 -0.43
N CYS A 350 8.25 -25.28 -0.58
CA CYS A 350 7.32 -25.07 0.53
C CYS A 350 7.45 -26.16 1.59
N ASP A 351 7.51 -27.44 1.18
CA ASP A 351 7.66 -28.58 2.10
C ASP A 351 8.97 -28.49 2.89
N GLU A 352 10.08 -28.27 2.19
CA GLU A 352 11.40 -28.16 2.82
C GLU A 352 11.44 -26.96 3.78
N LEU A 353 10.89 -25.82 3.38
CA LEU A 353 10.82 -24.66 4.25
C LEU A 353 9.91 -24.90 5.47
N ARG A 354 8.77 -25.56 5.31
CA ARG A 354 7.86 -25.93 6.39
C ARG A 354 8.56 -26.78 7.45
N GLU A 355 9.31 -27.79 7.04
CA GLU A 355 10.04 -28.66 7.96
C GLU A 355 11.16 -27.87 8.69
N ARG A 356 11.87 -26.99 8.03
CA ARG A 356 12.87 -26.12 8.66
C ARG A 356 12.26 -25.17 9.70
N ILE A 357 11.07 -24.59 9.39
CA ILE A 357 10.35 -23.71 10.31
C ILE A 357 9.89 -24.50 11.55
N LYS A 358 9.33 -25.71 11.36
CA LYS A 358 8.95 -26.60 12.48
C LYS A 358 10.16 -26.96 13.35
N ALA A 359 11.27 -27.33 12.73
CA ALA A 359 12.49 -27.72 13.43
C ALA A 359 13.12 -26.57 14.23
N CYS A 360 13.02 -25.33 13.76
CA CYS A 360 13.58 -24.18 14.48
C CYS A 360 12.74 -23.74 15.69
N GLY A 361 11.46 -24.13 15.78
CA GLY A 361 10.55 -23.84 16.90
C GLY A 361 10.24 -22.36 17.13
N ARG A 362 10.57 -21.47 16.18
CA ARG A 362 10.37 -20.02 16.29
C ARG A 362 9.17 -19.56 15.48
N SER A 363 8.50 -18.53 15.94
CA SER A 363 7.36 -17.91 15.25
C SER A 363 7.76 -16.90 14.17
N THR A 364 9.00 -16.40 14.22
CA THR A 364 9.52 -15.40 13.28
C THR A 364 10.90 -15.77 12.79
N PRO A 365 11.25 -15.48 11.53
CA PRO A 365 12.58 -15.70 11.00
C PRO A 365 13.61 -14.75 11.65
N VAL A 366 14.86 -15.21 11.73
CA VAL A 366 16.01 -14.39 12.06
C VAL A 366 16.73 -14.09 10.75
N PRO A 367 16.64 -12.85 10.22
CA PRO A 367 17.32 -12.51 8.98
C PRO A 367 18.83 -12.74 9.10
N LYS A 368 19.40 -13.51 8.17
CA LYS A 368 20.83 -13.71 8.03
C LYS A 368 21.32 -12.88 6.84
N LEU A 369 22.54 -12.39 6.92
CA LEU A 369 23.18 -11.81 5.75
C LEU A 369 23.63 -12.95 4.83
N SER A 370 23.34 -12.82 3.54
CA SER A 370 23.89 -13.76 2.55
C SER A 370 25.40 -13.59 2.47
N GLU A 371 26.13 -14.64 2.08
CA GLU A 371 27.59 -14.58 1.88
C GLU A 371 28.01 -13.40 0.99
N ARG A 372 27.22 -13.12 -0.06
CA ARG A 372 27.45 -11.97 -0.94
C ARG A 372 27.24 -10.63 -0.23
N ALA A 373 26.29 -10.54 0.69
CA ALA A 373 26.04 -9.33 1.48
C ALA A 373 27.11 -9.14 2.55
N LEU A 374 27.58 -10.23 3.19
CA LEU A 374 28.71 -10.23 4.11
C LEU A 374 29.98 -9.74 3.41
N ALA A 375 30.33 -10.36 2.27
CA ALA A 375 31.50 -9.96 1.49
C ALA A 375 31.43 -8.51 0.98
N ARG A 376 30.21 -7.97 0.76
CA ARG A 376 30.04 -6.55 0.41
C ARG A 376 30.29 -5.65 1.61
N LEU A 377 29.77 -5.99 2.80
CA LEU A 377 29.99 -5.23 4.03
C LEU A 377 31.47 -5.22 4.41
N GLU A 378 32.13 -6.37 4.35
CA GLU A 378 33.57 -6.49 4.59
C GLU A 378 34.41 -5.58 3.66
N ARG A 379 33.99 -5.49 2.37
CA ARG A 379 34.65 -4.57 1.43
C ARG A 379 34.39 -3.11 1.75
N GLU A 380 33.13 -2.77 2.11
CA GLU A 380 32.75 -1.40 2.49
C GLU A 380 33.50 -0.97 3.76
N GLU A 381 33.61 -1.86 4.74
CA GLU A 381 34.41 -1.62 5.97
C GLU A 381 35.91 -1.47 5.68
N ALA A 382 36.46 -2.31 4.81
CA ALA A 382 37.87 -2.22 4.40
C ALA A 382 38.17 -0.89 3.67
N VAL A 383 37.27 -0.45 2.77
CA VAL A 383 37.41 0.84 2.09
C VAL A 383 37.32 2.01 3.08
N LYS A 384 36.42 1.93 4.05
CA LYS A 384 36.27 2.94 5.09
C LYS A 384 37.52 3.02 5.96
N ALA A 385 38.06 1.87 6.41
CA ALA A 385 39.26 1.81 7.20
C ALA A 385 40.50 2.36 6.46
N ALA A 386 40.66 2.01 5.17
CA ALA A 386 41.75 2.55 4.33
C ALA A 386 41.64 4.08 4.16
N LYS A 387 40.41 4.62 4.04
CA LYS A 387 40.22 6.05 3.97
C LYS A 387 40.55 6.75 5.28
N GLU A 388 40.14 6.19 6.42
CA GLU A 388 40.45 6.73 7.75
C GLU A 388 41.97 6.70 8.04
N GLU A 389 42.70 5.72 7.51
CA GLU A 389 44.15 5.62 7.60
C GLU A 389 44.83 6.70 6.73
N GLN A 390 44.38 6.87 5.48
CA GLN A 390 44.85 7.97 4.61
C GLN A 390 44.59 9.36 5.20
N ASP A 391 43.42 9.59 5.78
CA ASP A 391 43.09 10.86 6.43
C ASP A 391 43.99 11.11 7.65
N ARG A 392 44.32 10.07 8.45
CA ARG A 392 45.28 10.17 9.57
C ARG A 392 46.72 10.44 9.10
N GLU A 393 47.18 9.78 8.04
CA GLU A 393 48.49 10.03 7.46
C GLU A 393 48.59 11.47 6.91
N ALA A 394 47.54 11.93 6.19
CA ALA A 394 47.49 13.29 5.68
C ALA A 394 47.52 14.33 6.81
N GLN A 395 46.81 14.06 7.90
CA GLN A 395 46.79 14.95 9.07
C GLN A 395 48.14 14.98 9.78
N ALA A 396 48.82 13.81 9.95
CA ALA A 396 50.15 13.74 10.51
C ALA A 396 51.19 14.48 9.65
N LEU A 397 51.10 14.35 8.32
CA LEU A 397 51.95 15.08 7.39
C LEU A 397 51.77 16.62 7.51
N ALA A 398 50.53 17.07 7.59
CA ALA A 398 50.19 18.46 7.77
C ALA A 398 50.72 19.05 9.11
N GLU A 399 50.66 18.22 10.18
CA GLU A 399 51.24 18.62 11.48
C GLU A 399 52.77 18.76 11.43
N VAL A 400 53.45 17.84 10.74
CA VAL A 400 54.91 17.89 10.52
C VAL A 400 55.30 19.12 9.71
N ASP A 401 54.57 19.43 8.65
CA ASP A 401 54.80 20.65 7.83
C ASP A 401 54.52 21.92 8.61
N ALA A 402 53.49 21.95 9.45
CA ALA A 402 53.21 23.07 10.34
C ALA A 402 54.31 23.27 11.41
N MET A 403 54.90 22.16 11.93
CA MET A 403 56.04 22.24 12.84
C MET A 403 57.33 22.77 12.15
N LYS A 404 57.62 22.34 10.92
CA LYS A 404 58.71 22.85 10.12
C LYS A 404 58.56 24.35 9.84
N ALA A 405 57.39 24.79 9.42
CA ALA A 405 57.10 26.19 9.18
C ALA A 405 57.25 27.04 10.45
N ARG A 406 56.86 26.56 11.61
CA ARG A 406 57.07 27.19 12.91
C ARG A 406 58.57 27.27 13.29
N ALA A 407 59.36 26.24 13.01
CA ALA A 407 60.80 26.22 13.26
C ALA A 407 61.56 27.19 12.35
N GLU A 408 61.23 27.27 11.07
CA GLU A 408 61.76 28.23 10.11
C GLU A 408 61.39 29.66 10.46
N GLY A 409 60.17 29.95 10.88
CA GLY A 409 59.71 31.28 11.32
C GLY A 409 60.41 31.74 12.60
N ALA A 410 60.77 30.79 13.53
CA ALA A 410 61.52 31.11 14.73
C ALA A 410 62.99 31.40 14.44
N ALA A 411 63.61 30.77 13.42
CA ALA A 411 64.97 31.04 12.99
C ALA A 411 65.16 32.40 12.32
N VAL A 412 64.13 32.91 11.61
CA VAL A 412 64.13 34.25 10.98
C VAL A 412 63.91 35.35 12.02
N GLY A 413 63.22 35.07 13.14
CA GLY A 413 62.98 36.06 14.23
C GLY A 413 64.16 36.30 15.16
N ALA A 414 65.21 35.44 15.13
CA ALA A 414 66.41 35.57 15.99
C ALA A 414 67.58 36.39 15.39
N GLY A 415 67.43 36.92 14.15
CA GLY A 415 68.49 37.56 13.39
C GLY A 415 68.32 39.07 13.17
N GLY A 416 67.41 39.78 13.90
CA GLY A 416 67.13 41.18 13.62
C GLY A 416 67.03 42.07 14.86
N GLY A 417 68.13 42.21 15.62
CA GLY A 417 68.22 43.24 16.65
C GLY A 417 69.27 44.27 16.29
N GLY A 418 68.85 45.48 15.86
CA GLY A 418 69.77 46.60 15.57
C GLY A 418 69.11 47.86 15.10
N SER A 419 68.89 48.77 16.04
CA SER A 419 68.94 50.25 15.90
C SER A 419 68.07 50.96 14.87
N GLY A 420 67.43 52.02 15.33
CA GLY A 420 67.10 53.17 14.53
C GLY A 420 65.80 53.91 14.92
N ALA A 421 65.99 54.94 15.65
CA ALA A 421 65.00 55.91 16.18
C ALA A 421 64.32 56.76 15.12
N GLU A 422 63.27 57.42 15.55
CA GLU A 422 62.75 58.72 15.19
C GLU A 422 61.63 58.85 14.17
N ALA A 423 60.65 59.50 14.70
CA ALA A 423 59.92 60.66 14.26
C ALA A 423 58.63 60.53 13.44
N ALA A 424 57.59 60.74 14.15
CA ALA A 424 56.61 61.86 13.95
C ALA A 424 55.67 61.87 12.74
N THR A 425 54.45 62.11 13.15
CA THR A 425 53.40 62.96 12.57
C THR A 425 52.39 62.41 11.57
N SER A 426 51.23 62.40 12.10
CA SER A 426 50.01 63.11 11.65
C SER A 426 49.17 62.57 10.53
N ALA A 427 47.94 62.50 10.94
CA ALA A 427 46.73 62.99 10.29
C ALA A 427 46.09 62.26 9.09
N GLY A 428 44.84 62.05 9.32
CA GLY A 428 43.77 62.23 8.31
C GLY A 428 43.20 61.00 7.74
N ASP A 429 42.11 60.62 8.18
CA ASP A 429 40.72 61.01 7.89
C ASP A 429 40.14 60.37 6.63
N GLN A 430 38.97 59.81 6.81
CA GLN A 430 37.83 59.63 5.89
C GLN A 430 38.01 58.66 4.72
N GLY A 431 37.24 57.56 4.68
CA GLY A 431 35.78 57.58 4.39
C GLY A 431 35.52 56.91 3.06
N LYS A 432 34.89 55.87 3.10
CA LYS A 432 33.70 55.45 2.40
C LYS A 432 33.53 53.94 2.47
#